data_688d4c59135b0a980a409e1d44c3edf9
#
_entry.id   688d4c59135b0a980a409e1d44c3edf9
#
_cell.length_a   1.000
_cell.length_b   1.000
_cell.length_c   1.000
_cell.angle_alpha   90.00
_cell.angle_beta   90.00
_cell.angle_gamma   90.00
#
_symmetry.space_group_name_H-M   'P 1'
#
loop_
_entity.id
_entity.type
_entity.pdbx_description
1 polymer ?
#
loop_
_entity_poly.entity_id
_entity_poly.type
_entity_poly.pdbx_seq_one_letter_code
_entity_poly.pdbx_strand_id
1 'polypeptide(L)' 'VVDIKLVLQRLERAQAEVSHGALQQPQSRDAFEYGRVVGLYAGLALAREVIVDLVSERERKDFDL' A
#
# COMPACT_ATOMS: atom_id res chain seq x y z
N VAL A 1 -13.76 -9.25 14.06
CA VAL A 1 -12.62 -8.34 14.30
C VAL A 1 -11.57 -8.55 13.22
N VAL A 2 -11.15 -7.48 12.59
CA VAL A 2 -10.16 -7.54 11.51
C VAL A 2 -8.75 -7.50 12.09
N ASP A 3 -7.92 -8.46 11.68
CA ASP A 3 -6.52 -8.49 12.09
C ASP A 3 -5.73 -7.46 11.26
N ILE A 4 -5.15 -6.48 11.94
CA ILE A 4 -4.39 -5.42 11.31
C ILE A 4 -3.18 -5.97 10.53
N LYS A 5 -2.53 -7.01 11.06
CA LYS A 5 -1.41 -7.65 10.35
C LYS A 5 -1.86 -8.20 9.00
N LEU A 6 -3.04 -8.80 8.97
CA LEU A 6 -3.59 -9.33 7.73
C LEU A 6 -3.90 -8.21 6.74
N VAL A 7 -4.45 -7.10 7.22
CA VAL A 7 -4.72 -5.94 6.37
C VAL A 7 -3.43 -5.43 5.74
N LEU A 8 -2.37 -5.27 6.54
CA LEU A 8 -1.08 -4.79 6.04
C LEU A 8 -0.47 -5.76 5.02
N GLN A 9 -0.58 -7.07 5.29
CA GLN A 9 -0.10 -8.08 4.34
C GLN A 9 -0.83 -7.99 3.01
N ARG A 10 -2.15 -7.78 3.05
CA ARG A 10 -2.94 -7.65 1.83
C ARG A 10 -2.60 -6.39 1.05
N LEU A 11 -2.31 -5.29 1.74
CA LEU A 11 -1.88 -4.07 1.08
C LEU A 11 -0.51 -4.24 0.42
N GLU A 12 0.42 -4.90 1.10
CA GLU A 12 1.73 -5.19 0.52
C GLU A 12 1.61 -6.07 -0.71
N ARG A 13 0.74 -7.06 -0.64
CA ARG A 13 0.48 -7.95 -1.77
C ARG A 13 -0.11 -7.19 -2.95
N ALA A 14 -1.06 -6.29 -2.68
CA ALA A 14 -1.65 -5.48 -3.72
C ALA A 14 -0.62 -4.57 -4.39
N GLN A 15 0.28 -3.97 -3.59
CA GLN A 15 1.37 -3.17 -4.15
C GLN A 15 2.28 -4.01 -5.04
N ALA A 16 2.63 -5.22 -4.59
CA ALA A 16 3.49 -6.11 -5.36
C ALA A 16 2.83 -6.49 -6.68
N GLU A 17 1.54 -6.76 -6.68
CA GLU A 17 0.81 -7.11 -7.90
C GLU A 17 0.78 -5.96 -8.89
N VAL A 18 0.56 -4.73 -8.41
CA VAL A 18 0.57 -3.55 -9.27
C VAL A 18 1.95 -3.35 -9.91
N SER A 19 3.01 -3.46 -9.10
CA SER A 19 4.37 -3.30 -9.58
C SER A 19 4.74 -4.38 -10.58
N HIS A 20 4.40 -5.63 -10.27
CA HIS A 20 4.71 -6.78 -11.12
C HIS A 20 4.01 -6.66 -12.48
N GLY A 21 2.73 -6.28 -12.46
CA GLY A 21 1.98 -6.08 -13.69
C GLY A 21 2.58 -4.98 -14.56
N ALA A 22 3.04 -3.91 -13.93
CA ALA A 22 3.68 -2.81 -14.65
C ALA A 22 4.97 -3.27 -15.34
N LEU A 23 5.74 -4.15 -14.70
CA LEU A 23 6.98 -4.64 -15.26
C LEU A 23 6.76 -5.65 -16.40
N GLN A 24 5.65 -6.36 -16.38
CA GLN A 24 5.38 -7.38 -17.39
C GLN A 24 4.98 -6.83 -18.75
N GLN A 25 4.42 -5.63 -18.81
CA GLN A 25 3.92 -5.05 -20.05
C GLN A 25 4.40 -3.61 -20.23
N PRO A 26 5.72 -3.37 -20.18
CA PRO A 26 6.22 -2.00 -20.27
C PRO A 26 6.00 -1.36 -21.64
N GLN A 27 5.92 -2.15 -22.70
CA GLN A 27 5.88 -1.64 -24.06
C GLN A 27 4.50 -1.27 -24.57
N SER A 28 3.44 -1.72 -23.87
CA SER A 28 2.07 -1.44 -24.28
C SER A 28 1.49 -0.22 -23.59
N ARG A 29 2.30 0.48 -22.78
CA ARG A 29 1.80 1.56 -21.94
C ARG A 29 2.17 2.92 -22.52
N ASP A 30 1.18 3.78 -22.64
CA ASP A 30 1.43 5.20 -22.89
C ASP A 30 1.68 5.91 -21.54
N ALA A 31 1.97 7.22 -21.62
CA ALA A 31 2.28 8.00 -20.43
C ALA A 31 1.10 8.06 -19.44
N PHE A 32 -0.11 8.08 -19.96
CA PHE A 32 -1.31 8.11 -19.13
C PHE A 32 -1.46 6.82 -18.33
N GLU A 33 -1.30 5.69 -18.99
CA GLU A 33 -1.40 4.38 -18.33
C GLU A 33 -0.31 4.21 -17.28
N TYR A 34 0.90 4.64 -17.58
CA TYR A 34 2.00 4.60 -16.62
C TYR A 34 1.69 5.44 -15.38
N GLY A 35 1.18 6.67 -15.60
CA GLY A 35 0.80 7.55 -14.50
C GLY A 35 -0.28 6.95 -13.62
N ARG A 36 -1.26 6.27 -14.22
CA ARG A 36 -2.33 5.62 -13.49
C ARG A 36 -1.77 4.52 -12.58
N VAL A 37 -0.87 3.70 -13.10
CA VAL A 37 -0.27 2.60 -12.32
C VAL A 37 0.59 3.14 -11.19
N VAL A 38 1.39 4.18 -11.46
CA VAL A 38 2.20 4.81 -10.41
C VAL A 38 1.30 5.39 -9.32
N GLY A 39 0.18 6.01 -9.71
CA GLY A 39 -0.79 6.55 -8.77
C GLY A 39 -1.41 5.47 -7.89
N LEU A 40 -1.75 4.32 -8.46
CA LEU A 40 -2.28 3.20 -7.69
C LEU A 40 -1.26 2.69 -6.67
N TYR A 41 -0.03 2.51 -7.10
CA TYR A 41 1.03 2.05 -6.20
C TYR A 41 1.25 3.05 -5.06
N ALA A 42 1.32 4.33 -5.38
CA ALA A 42 1.52 5.39 -4.38
C ALA A 42 0.34 5.46 -3.42
N GLY A 43 -0.89 5.29 -3.93
CA GLY A 43 -2.08 5.28 -3.08
C GLY A 43 -2.09 4.13 -2.09
N LEU A 44 -1.68 2.94 -2.53
CA LEU A 44 -1.58 1.78 -1.64
C LEU A 44 -0.48 1.99 -0.60
N ALA A 45 0.64 2.59 -0.98
CA ALA A 45 1.72 2.91 -0.05
C ALA A 45 1.26 3.90 1.01
N LEU A 46 0.51 4.92 0.60
CA LEU A 46 -0.02 5.92 1.52
C LEU A 46 -1.01 5.29 2.50
N ALA A 47 -1.89 4.42 2.01
CA ALA A 47 -2.86 3.73 2.86
C ALA A 47 -2.15 2.88 3.92
N ARG A 48 -1.11 2.17 3.52
CA ARG A 48 -0.31 1.36 4.43
C ARG A 48 0.35 2.23 5.50
N GLU A 49 0.90 3.36 5.09
CA GLU A 49 1.56 4.30 6.00
C GLU A 49 0.59 4.85 7.05
N VAL A 50 -0.63 5.21 6.62
CA VAL A 50 -1.66 5.71 7.54
C VAL A 50 -2.01 4.65 8.58
N ILE A 51 -2.17 3.40 8.16
CA ILE A 51 -2.51 2.31 9.07
C ILE A 51 -1.38 2.06 10.07
N VAL A 52 -0.13 2.05 9.61
CA VAL A 52 1.03 1.85 10.48
C VAL A 52 1.11 2.97 11.52
N ASP A 53 0.88 4.20 11.09
CA ASP A 53 0.92 5.35 12.00
C ASP A 53 -0.18 5.26 13.06
N LEU A 54 -1.38 4.86 12.67
CA LEU A 54 -2.48 4.70 13.62
C LEU A 54 -2.18 3.61 14.65
N VAL A 55 -1.63 2.50 14.22
CA VAL A 55 -1.25 1.41 15.13
C VAL A 55 -0.18 1.89 16.11
N SER A 56 0.82 2.62 15.61
CA SER A 56 1.89 3.14 16.44
C SER A 56 1.38 4.14 17.49
N GLU A 57 0.46 5.02 17.09
CA GLU A 57 -0.16 5.96 18.00
C GLU A 57 -0.92 5.25 19.11
N ARG A 58 -1.67 4.23 18.76
CA ARG A 58 -2.44 3.47 19.73
C ARG A 58 -1.54 2.76 20.72
N GLU A 59 -0.46 2.17 20.25
CA GLU A 59 0.52 1.50 21.12
C GLU A 59 1.17 2.49 22.08
N ARG A 60 1.50 3.70 21.61
CA ARG A 60 2.08 4.72 22.47
C ARG A 60 1.11 5.16 23.57
N LYS A 61 -0.17 5.32 23.24
CA LYS A 61 -1.18 5.68 24.22
C LYS A 61 -1.32 4.61 25.30
N ASP A 62 -1.28 3.34 24.90
CA ASP A 62 -1.35 2.25 25.85
C ASP A 62 -0.14 2.23 26.77
N PHE A 63 1.01 2.69 26.30
CA PHE A 63 2.24 2.77 27.08
C PHE A 63 2.26 3.94 28.06
N ASP A 64 1.62 5.04 27.68
CA ASP A 64 1.63 6.27 28.48
C ASP A 64 0.64 6.23 29.65
N LEU A 65 -0.10 5.16 29.78
CA LEU A 65 -0.96 4.97 30.93
C LEU A 65 -0.18 4.61 32.16
#